data_b0df87ae4209ef82618a33d1a131ef8c
#
_entry.id   b0df87ae4209ef82618a33d1a131ef8c
#
_cell.length_a   1.000
_cell.length_b   1.000
_cell.length_c   1.000
_cell.angle_alpha   90.00
_cell.angle_beta   90.00
_cell.angle_gamma   90.00
#
_symmetry.space_group_name_H-M   'P 1'
#
loop_
_entity.id
_entity.type
_entity.pdbx_description
1 polymer ?
#
loop_
_entity_poly.entity_id
_entity_poly.type
_entity_poly.pdbx_seq_one_letter_code
_entity_poly.pdbx_strand_id
1 'polypeptide(L)'
;MKNVAIIGAGITGVTIANLLQKKYNLTVFEKSRGVGGRMATRRAEPYQFNHGAQYFKVENKEFKDFVQPLMVNKIIKPLKTNQIEVLNKNVIKRTKIYNQQYYTAGSKMNSVVKYLINNNFSIKLLCKIEKILKENDNWFIVDSDKVSYGPYDWLFITIPPNQAIEILYNSFKFLDIIKKIKMRSCYSLMLGFDEIKEFDFDTALFLDEDIQWLSISKKILEKKEYYNLLINSSYNFAEQNINGSKDKISNYLIKQVSDILQCKLNNYKHKALHFWKYAMSEKNNNLGSLFDEDLKVIVCGDWCMNGKVEGGFFSAKNAANKLLKYI
;
A
#
# COMPACT_ATOMS: atom_id res chain seq x y z
N MET A 1 -14.03 -26.97 -9.81
CA MET A 1 -14.02 -25.49 -9.65
C MET A 1 -13.05 -24.91 -10.65
N LYS A 2 -13.37 -23.74 -11.24
CA LYS A 2 -12.44 -23.02 -12.13
C LYS A 2 -11.23 -22.49 -11.35
N ASN A 3 -10.08 -22.47 -12.03
CA ASN A 3 -8.82 -21.97 -11.46
C ASN A 3 -8.63 -20.49 -11.78
N VAL A 4 -8.27 -19.70 -10.80
CA VAL A 4 -8.08 -18.26 -10.94
C VAL A 4 -6.74 -17.82 -10.35
N ALA A 5 -5.95 -17.09 -11.12
CA ALA A 5 -4.74 -16.45 -10.63
C ALA A 5 -5.01 -14.99 -10.29
N ILE A 6 -4.44 -14.53 -9.17
CA ILE A 6 -4.49 -13.15 -8.71
C ILE A 6 -3.06 -12.62 -8.58
N ILE A 7 -2.69 -11.63 -9.38
CA ILE A 7 -1.35 -11.05 -9.38
C ILE A 7 -1.37 -9.81 -8.47
N GLY A 8 -0.70 -9.90 -7.32
CA GLY A 8 -0.61 -8.90 -6.25
C GLY A 8 -1.37 -9.29 -4.99
N ALA A 9 -0.65 -9.39 -3.84
CA ALA A 9 -1.22 -9.66 -2.51
C ALA A 9 -1.36 -8.37 -1.67
N GLY A 10 -1.78 -7.29 -2.29
CA GLY A 10 -2.26 -6.08 -1.62
C GLY A 10 -3.69 -6.26 -1.10
N ILE A 11 -4.27 -5.20 -0.52
CA ILE A 11 -5.65 -5.23 -0.01
C ILE A 11 -6.65 -5.65 -1.10
N THR A 12 -6.49 -5.18 -2.33
CA THR A 12 -7.38 -5.53 -3.45
C THR A 12 -7.32 -7.02 -3.78
N GLY A 13 -6.13 -7.59 -4.00
CA GLY A 13 -5.99 -9.00 -4.38
C GLY A 13 -6.46 -9.96 -3.29
N VAL A 14 -6.12 -9.68 -2.03
CA VAL A 14 -6.58 -10.52 -0.90
C VAL A 14 -8.08 -10.38 -0.67
N THR A 15 -8.67 -9.21 -0.89
CA THR A 15 -10.14 -9.05 -0.83
C THR A 15 -10.84 -9.87 -1.91
N ILE A 16 -10.34 -9.88 -3.16
CA ILE A 16 -10.86 -10.73 -4.24
C ILE A 16 -10.80 -12.21 -3.83
N ALA A 17 -9.65 -12.65 -3.32
CA ALA A 17 -9.48 -14.03 -2.88
C ALA A 17 -10.52 -14.41 -1.82
N ASN A 18 -10.75 -13.56 -0.82
CA ASN A 18 -11.79 -13.78 0.18
C ASN A 18 -13.20 -13.87 -0.39
N LEU A 19 -13.55 -13.01 -1.34
CA LEU A 19 -14.88 -12.97 -1.94
C LEU A 19 -15.15 -14.19 -2.84
N LEU A 20 -14.12 -14.74 -3.48
CA LEU A 20 -14.26 -15.81 -4.47
C LEU A 20 -13.91 -17.21 -3.96
N GLN A 21 -13.27 -17.37 -2.80
CA GLN A 21 -12.73 -18.64 -2.27
C GLN A 21 -13.70 -19.80 -2.18
N LYS A 22 -15.02 -19.55 -2.09
CA LYS A 22 -16.04 -20.60 -2.02
C LYS A 22 -16.44 -21.15 -3.37
N LYS A 23 -16.07 -20.49 -4.48
CA LYS A 23 -16.52 -20.82 -5.83
C LYS A 23 -15.37 -21.14 -6.79
N TYR A 24 -14.14 -20.80 -6.42
CA TYR A 24 -12.96 -20.92 -7.28
C TYR A 24 -11.75 -21.46 -6.54
N ASN A 25 -10.87 -22.14 -7.28
CA ASN A 25 -9.52 -22.46 -6.81
C ASN A 25 -8.63 -21.24 -7.05
N LEU A 26 -8.11 -20.65 -5.99
CA LEU A 26 -7.43 -19.37 -6.08
C LEU A 26 -5.94 -19.50 -5.73
N THR A 27 -5.09 -18.91 -6.58
CA THR A 27 -3.68 -18.71 -6.28
C THR A 27 -3.32 -17.25 -6.39
N VAL A 28 -2.79 -16.67 -5.31
CA VAL A 28 -2.33 -15.29 -5.25
C VAL A 28 -0.81 -15.25 -5.39
N PHE A 29 -0.30 -14.40 -6.27
CA PHE A 29 1.13 -14.23 -6.55
C PHE A 29 1.62 -12.88 -6.05
N GLU A 30 2.66 -12.86 -5.23
CA GLU A 30 3.23 -11.67 -4.65
C GLU A 30 4.74 -11.64 -4.82
N LYS A 31 5.25 -10.56 -5.44
CA LYS A 31 6.69 -10.38 -5.68
C LYS A 31 7.53 -10.19 -4.42
N SER A 32 6.90 -9.70 -3.36
CA SER A 32 7.59 -9.39 -2.11
C SER A 32 7.65 -10.60 -1.18
N ARG A 33 8.54 -10.54 -0.19
CA ARG A 33 8.61 -11.53 0.91
C ARG A 33 7.43 -11.50 1.89
N GLY A 34 6.46 -10.63 1.66
CA GLY A 34 5.29 -10.49 2.54
C GLY A 34 4.15 -9.78 1.87
N VAL A 35 2.95 -10.04 2.35
CA VAL A 35 1.70 -9.46 1.87
C VAL A 35 1.48 -8.05 2.37
N GLY A 36 0.58 -7.31 1.73
CA GLY A 36 0.13 -5.98 2.15
C GLY A 36 0.36 -4.88 1.11
N GLY A 37 1.27 -5.08 0.16
CA GLY A 37 1.58 -4.05 -0.85
C GLY A 37 1.92 -2.71 -0.18
N ARG A 38 1.18 -1.65 -0.48
CA ARG A 38 1.37 -0.31 0.12
C ARG A 38 0.90 -0.18 1.58
N MET A 39 0.32 -1.21 2.16
CA MET A 39 0.11 -1.35 3.61
C MET A 39 1.27 -2.08 4.30
N ALA A 40 2.43 -2.15 3.68
CA ALA A 40 3.59 -2.86 4.19
C ALA A 40 4.15 -2.23 5.47
N THR A 41 4.64 -3.11 6.34
CA THR A 41 5.39 -2.72 7.55
C THR A 41 6.81 -3.22 7.42
N ARG A 42 7.79 -2.31 7.55
CA ARG A 42 9.21 -2.66 7.61
C ARG A 42 9.63 -2.93 9.04
N ARG A 43 10.25 -4.08 9.24
CA ARG A 43 10.84 -4.47 10.52
C ARG A 43 12.35 -4.27 10.45
N ALA A 44 12.89 -3.64 11.49
CA ALA A 44 14.30 -3.42 11.71
C ALA A 44 14.52 -3.40 13.22
N GLU A 45 14.37 -4.57 13.86
CA GLU A 45 14.37 -4.68 15.32
C GLU A 45 15.50 -3.88 15.97
N PRO A 46 15.23 -3.12 17.03
CA PRO A 46 13.94 -3.06 17.76
C PRO A 46 12.88 -2.15 17.11
N TYR A 47 13.20 -1.49 16.00
CA TYR A 47 12.37 -0.51 15.31
C TYR A 47 11.38 -1.16 14.35
N GLN A 48 10.29 -0.42 14.05
CA GLN A 48 9.24 -0.89 13.16
C GLN A 48 8.49 0.28 12.50
N PHE A 49 8.34 0.25 11.16
CA PHE A 49 7.82 1.38 10.40
C PHE A 49 6.68 0.95 9.47
N ASN A 50 5.54 1.60 9.57
CA ASN A 50 4.49 1.55 8.55
C ASN A 50 4.84 2.53 7.44
N HIS A 51 5.78 2.15 6.57
CA HIS A 51 6.39 3.07 5.59
C HIS A 51 5.56 3.32 4.33
N GLY A 52 4.41 2.65 4.20
CA GLY A 52 3.35 2.99 3.25
C GLY A 52 2.18 3.67 3.97
N ALA A 53 0.97 3.10 3.89
CA ALA A 53 -0.17 3.60 4.64
C ALA A 53 0.04 3.42 6.14
N GLN A 54 -0.13 4.48 6.92
CA GLN A 54 0.01 4.47 8.38
C GLN A 54 -1.35 4.41 9.08
N TYR A 55 -2.37 4.85 8.38
CA TYR A 55 -3.77 4.78 8.75
C TYR A 55 -4.63 4.76 7.46
N PHE A 56 -5.90 4.49 7.61
CA PHE A 56 -6.86 4.60 6.53
C PHE A 56 -8.20 5.10 7.06
N LYS A 57 -8.99 5.70 6.17
CA LYS A 57 -10.32 6.21 6.46
C LYS A 57 -11.36 5.15 6.14
N VAL A 58 -12.43 5.11 6.92
CA VAL A 58 -13.60 4.25 6.75
C VAL A 58 -14.80 5.18 6.64
N GLU A 59 -15.27 5.44 5.42
CA GLU A 59 -16.34 6.39 5.14
C GLU A 59 -17.64 5.67 4.79
N ASN A 60 -17.54 4.59 4.04
CA ASN A 60 -18.69 3.86 3.53
C ASN A 60 -19.14 2.76 4.48
N LYS A 61 -20.45 2.55 4.60
CA LYS A 61 -21.03 1.52 5.45
C LYS A 61 -20.56 0.12 5.08
N GLU A 62 -20.51 -0.24 3.81
CA GLU A 62 -20.07 -1.57 3.37
C GLU A 62 -18.61 -1.85 3.71
N PHE A 63 -17.75 -0.84 3.56
CA PHE A 63 -16.36 -0.99 3.96
C PHE A 63 -16.23 -1.08 5.48
N LYS A 64 -17.07 -0.36 6.23
CA LYS A 64 -17.16 -0.48 7.69
C LYS A 64 -17.54 -1.89 8.11
N ASP A 65 -18.55 -2.47 7.47
CA ASP A 65 -18.99 -3.85 7.73
C ASP A 65 -17.86 -4.86 7.40
N PHE A 66 -17.14 -4.65 6.30
CA PHE A 66 -16.00 -5.48 5.90
C PHE A 66 -14.84 -5.45 6.91
N VAL A 67 -14.52 -4.28 7.47
CA VAL A 67 -13.44 -4.13 8.46
C VAL A 67 -13.88 -4.36 9.91
N GLN A 68 -15.18 -4.56 10.16
CA GLN A 68 -15.70 -4.79 11.51
C GLN A 68 -15.05 -5.98 12.23
N PRO A 69 -14.82 -7.15 11.61
CA PRO A 69 -14.08 -8.24 12.25
C PRO A 69 -12.67 -7.85 12.69
N LEU A 70 -12.00 -6.97 11.95
CA LEU A 70 -10.69 -6.42 12.33
C LEU A 70 -10.76 -5.55 13.59
N MET A 71 -11.86 -4.80 13.76
CA MET A 71 -12.12 -3.99 14.96
C MET A 71 -12.39 -4.88 16.17
N VAL A 72 -13.28 -5.87 16.02
CA VAL A 72 -13.65 -6.82 17.08
C VAL A 72 -12.41 -7.58 17.56
N ASN A 73 -11.57 -8.04 16.64
CA ASN A 73 -10.34 -8.77 16.96
C ASN A 73 -9.15 -7.84 17.30
N LYS A 74 -9.39 -6.54 17.49
CA LYS A 74 -8.38 -5.54 17.87
C LYS A 74 -7.17 -5.46 16.93
N ILE A 75 -7.34 -5.88 15.67
CA ILE A 75 -6.33 -5.76 14.62
C ILE A 75 -6.19 -4.28 14.22
N ILE A 76 -7.33 -3.58 14.16
CA ILE A 76 -7.37 -2.13 13.95
C ILE A 76 -8.08 -1.44 15.11
N LYS A 77 -7.71 -0.19 15.32
CA LYS A 77 -8.30 0.69 16.34
C LYS A 77 -8.49 2.09 15.77
N PRO A 78 -9.42 2.88 16.31
CA PRO A 78 -9.54 4.30 15.94
C PRO A 78 -8.19 5.01 16.13
N LEU A 79 -7.86 5.86 15.17
CA LEU A 79 -6.65 6.69 15.24
C LEU A 79 -6.85 7.78 16.31
N LYS A 80 -5.90 7.84 17.22
CA LYS A 80 -5.73 8.95 18.17
C LYS A 80 -4.36 9.54 17.93
N THR A 81 -4.30 10.81 17.57
CA THR A 81 -3.02 11.46 17.29
C THR A 81 -3.11 12.97 17.53
N ASN A 82 -2.07 13.55 18.08
CA ASN A 82 -1.85 14.99 18.09
C ASN A 82 -1.14 15.36 16.79
N GLN A 83 -1.78 16.16 15.96
CA GLN A 83 -1.25 16.56 14.65
C GLN A 83 -0.98 18.05 14.62
N ILE A 84 0.14 18.42 14.03
CA ILE A 84 0.44 19.79 13.64
C ILE A 84 0.39 19.94 12.12
N GLU A 85 0.05 21.15 11.67
CA GLU A 85 0.19 21.59 10.29
C GLU A 85 1.30 22.64 10.23
N VAL A 86 2.22 22.46 9.27
CA VAL A 86 3.41 23.29 9.10
C VAL A 86 3.39 23.93 7.72
N LEU A 87 3.58 25.25 7.67
CA LEU A 87 3.72 26.02 6.44
C LEU A 87 4.93 26.97 6.60
N ASN A 88 5.80 27.00 5.59
CA ASN A 88 7.02 27.82 5.63
C ASN A 88 7.81 27.61 6.93
N LYS A 89 7.99 26.35 7.33
CA LYS A 89 8.68 25.92 8.57
C LYS A 89 8.04 26.38 9.87
N ASN A 90 6.86 26.99 9.84
CA ASN A 90 6.13 27.44 11.02
C ASN A 90 4.91 26.57 11.29
N VAL A 91 4.66 26.27 12.56
CA VAL A 91 3.43 25.59 12.98
C VAL A 91 2.26 26.57 12.88
N ILE A 92 1.33 26.30 11.98
CA ILE A 92 0.14 27.16 11.74
C ILE A 92 -1.12 26.62 12.41
N LYS A 93 -1.15 25.32 12.77
CA LYS A 93 -2.32 24.68 13.36
C LYS A 93 -1.94 23.49 14.22
N ARG A 94 -2.69 23.28 15.31
CA ARG A 94 -2.61 22.11 16.17
C ARG A 94 -3.98 21.47 16.30
N THR A 95 -4.07 20.17 16.03
CA THR A 95 -5.33 19.42 16.02
C THR A 95 -5.16 18.10 16.76
N LYS A 96 -6.08 17.82 17.68
CA LYS A 96 -6.22 16.47 18.24
C LYS A 96 -7.17 15.68 17.33
N ILE A 97 -6.61 14.75 16.56
CA ILE A 97 -7.42 13.86 15.75
C ILE A 97 -7.88 12.70 16.64
N TYR A 98 -9.14 12.77 17.03
CA TYR A 98 -9.89 11.68 17.60
C TYR A 98 -11.15 11.49 16.76
N ASN A 99 -10.99 10.82 15.61
CA ASN A 99 -12.08 10.65 14.68
C ASN A 99 -12.33 9.16 14.45
N GLN A 100 -13.55 8.73 14.73
CA GLN A 100 -14.00 7.35 14.52
C GLN A 100 -14.01 6.90 13.05
N GLN A 101 -13.62 7.76 12.12
CA GLN A 101 -13.48 7.43 10.70
C GLN A 101 -12.07 7.03 10.30
N TYR A 102 -11.04 7.33 11.11
CA TYR A 102 -9.66 6.95 10.83
C TYR A 102 -9.22 5.78 11.70
N TYR A 103 -8.62 4.78 11.08
CA TYR A 103 -8.18 3.56 11.75
C TYR A 103 -6.71 3.27 11.46
N THR A 104 -6.03 2.72 12.45
CA THR A 104 -4.65 2.24 12.33
C THR A 104 -4.55 0.84 12.93
N ALA A 105 -3.63 0.05 12.38
CA ALA A 105 -3.23 -1.23 12.97
C ALA A 105 -1.99 -1.08 13.88
N GLY A 106 -1.82 0.10 14.46
CA GLY A 106 -0.68 0.41 15.32
C GLY A 106 0.64 0.24 14.59
N SER A 107 1.54 -0.55 15.15
CA SER A 107 2.89 -0.75 14.59
C SER A 107 2.95 -1.68 13.37
N LYS A 108 1.88 -2.42 13.05
CA LYS A 108 1.87 -3.49 12.01
C LYS A 108 0.73 -3.33 11.03
N MET A 109 0.77 -2.32 10.16
CA MET A 109 -0.32 -2.05 9.21
C MET A 109 -0.60 -3.23 8.26
N ASN A 110 0.40 -4.03 7.92
CA ASN A 110 0.20 -5.24 7.14
C ASN A 110 -0.58 -6.34 7.86
N SER A 111 -0.84 -6.23 9.17
CA SER A 111 -1.70 -7.16 9.90
C SER A 111 -3.14 -7.15 9.41
N VAL A 112 -3.61 -6.03 8.84
CA VAL A 112 -4.91 -5.92 8.19
C VAL A 112 -5.04 -6.94 7.06
N VAL A 113 -4.07 -6.96 6.14
CA VAL A 113 -4.08 -7.88 5.01
C VAL A 113 -3.83 -9.32 5.46
N LYS A 114 -2.94 -9.52 6.44
CA LYS A 114 -2.68 -10.86 7.01
C LYS A 114 -3.91 -11.48 7.67
N TYR A 115 -4.71 -10.69 8.37
CA TYR A 115 -5.95 -11.17 8.98
C TYR A 115 -6.96 -11.65 7.95
N LEU A 116 -6.98 -11.02 6.77
CA LEU A 116 -7.87 -11.41 5.68
C LEU A 116 -7.44 -12.70 4.97
N ILE A 117 -6.22 -13.17 5.20
CA ILE A 117 -5.72 -14.42 4.62
C ILE A 117 -6.17 -15.58 5.50
N ASN A 118 -6.71 -16.61 4.86
CA ASN A 118 -7.10 -17.86 5.47
C ASN A 118 -6.56 -19.04 4.65
N ASN A 119 -6.84 -20.27 5.05
CA ASN A 119 -6.31 -21.48 4.41
C ASN A 119 -7.10 -21.91 3.15
N ASN A 120 -8.08 -21.12 2.68
CA ASN A 120 -8.93 -21.51 1.56
C ASN A 120 -8.38 -21.06 0.19
N PHE A 121 -7.22 -20.41 0.16
CA PHE A 121 -6.51 -20.08 -1.07
C PHE A 121 -4.99 -20.05 -0.84
N SER A 122 -4.23 -20.31 -1.89
CA SER A 122 -2.76 -20.34 -1.81
C SER A 122 -2.16 -18.97 -2.11
N ILE A 123 -1.03 -18.66 -1.46
CA ILE A 123 -0.22 -17.47 -1.74
C ILE A 123 1.21 -17.89 -2.03
N LYS A 124 1.72 -17.47 -3.18
CA LYS A 124 3.13 -17.61 -3.57
C LYS A 124 3.83 -16.29 -3.37
N LEU A 125 4.67 -16.21 -2.35
CA LEU A 125 5.54 -15.05 -2.05
C LEU A 125 6.84 -15.16 -2.84
N LEU A 126 7.56 -14.03 -2.97
CA LEU A 126 8.82 -13.93 -3.73
C LEU A 126 8.65 -14.34 -5.20
N CYS A 127 7.44 -14.25 -5.72
CA CYS A 127 7.07 -14.65 -7.06
C CYS A 127 6.66 -13.42 -7.89
N LYS A 128 7.63 -12.84 -8.60
CA LYS A 128 7.40 -11.69 -9.49
C LYS A 128 6.96 -12.18 -10.85
N ILE A 129 5.70 -11.95 -11.21
CA ILE A 129 5.20 -12.31 -12.53
C ILE A 129 5.76 -11.33 -13.56
N GLU A 130 6.36 -11.86 -14.65
CA GLU A 130 6.92 -11.09 -15.76
C GLU A 130 6.14 -11.26 -17.05
N LYS A 131 5.42 -12.38 -17.20
CA LYS A 131 4.67 -12.69 -18.39
C LYS A 131 3.36 -13.39 -18.07
N ILE A 132 2.35 -13.14 -18.90
CA ILE A 132 1.16 -13.96 -19.01
C ILE A 132 1.11 -14.54 -20.42
N LEU A 133 0.72 -15.80 -20.57
CA LEU A 133 0.65 -16.53 -21.85
C LEU A 133 -0.73 -17.16 -21.96
N LYS A 134 -1.37 -17.04 -23.13
CA LYS A 134 -2.66 -17.69 -23.40
C LYS A 134 -2.47 -18.87 -24.35
N GLU A 135 -2.82 -20.07 -23.89
CA GLU A 135 -2.71 -21.31 -24.63
C GLU A 135 -4.02 -22.09 -24.50
N ASN A 136 -4.63 -22.48 -25.61
CA ASN A 136 -5.89 -23.26 -25.64
C ASN A 136 -6.96 -22.69 -24.67
N ASP A 137 -7.18 -21.39 -24.73
CA ASP A 137 -8.15 -20.63 -23.91
C ASP A 137 -7.85 -20.57 -22.39
N ASN A 138 -6.71 -21.10 -21.95
CA ASN A 138 -6.22 -21.04 -20.58
C ASN A 138 -5.04 -20.09 -20.45
N TRP A 139 -4.89 -19.53 -19.26
CA TRP A 139 -3.78 -18.67 -18.92
C TRP A 139 -2.66 -19.45 -18.20
N PHE A 140 -1.44 -19.17 -18.62
CA PHE A 140 -0.22 -19.51 -17.90
C PHE A 140 0.48 -18.23 -17.52
N ILE A 141 1.08 -18.21 -16.34
CA ILE A 141 1.84 -17.05 -15.85
C ILE A 141 3.27 -17.47 -15.57
N VAL A 142 4.23 -16.64 -15.96
CA VAL A 142 5.66 -16.92 -15.83
C VAL A 142 6.29 -15.88 -14.90
N ASP A 143 7.02 -16.36 -13.92
CA ASP A 143 7.72 -15.51 -12.98
C ASP A 143 9.15 -15.12 -13.45
N SER A 144 9.85 -14.31 -12.65
CA SER A 144 11.23 -13.87 -12.93
C SER A 144 12.23 -15.02 -12.99
N ASP A 145 11.94 -16.14 -12.34
CA ASP A 145 12.79 -17.33 -12.32
C ASP A 145 12.46 -18.29 -13.47
N LYS A 146 11.60 -17.85 -14.41
CA LYS A 146 11.11 -18.59 -15.59
C LYS A 146 10.26 -19.81 -15.25
N VAL A 147 9.73 -19.87 -14.03
CA VAL A 147 8.78 -20.92 -13.65
C VAL A 147 7.40 -20.56 -14.19
N SER A 148 6.76 -21.55 -14.86
CA SER A 148 5.41 -21.41 -15.38
C SER A 148 4.39 -21.99 -14.42
N TYR A 149 3.28 -21.29 -14.22
CA TYR A 149 2.15 -21.69 -13.38
C TYR A 149 0.85 -21.65 -14.18
N GLY A 150 0.00 -22.64 -14.01
CA GLY A 150 -1.28 -22.77 -14.70
C GLY A 150 -1.70 -24.22 -14.85
N PRO A 151 -2.76 -24.51 -15.58
CA PRO A 151 -3.62 -23.56 -16.31
C PRO A 151 -4.59 -22.80 -15.38
N TYR A 152 -4.89 -21.55 -15.74
CA TYR A 152 -5.90 -20.71 -15.09
C TYR A 152 -6.99 -20.33 -16.09
N ASP A 153 -8.24 -20.36 -15.63
CA ASP A 153 -9.40 -19.93 -16.43
C ASP A 153 -9.51 -18.39 -16.48
N TRP A 154 -9.12 -17.71 -15.40
CA TRP A 154 -9.21 -16.26 -15.24
C TRP A 154 -7.98 -15.68 -14.57
N LEU A 155 -7.64 -14.44 -14.97
CA LEU A 155 -6.61 -13.65 -14.31
C LEU A 155 -7.18 -12.39 -13.70
N PHE A 156 -6.80 -12.11 -12.43
CA PHE A 156 -6.92 -10.80 -11.81
C PHE A 156 -5.56 -10.14 -11.71
N ILE A 157 -5.44 -8.93 -12.23
CA ILE A 157 -4.22 -8.12 -12.16
C ILE A 157 -4.50 -6.96 -11.22
N THR A 158 -3.92 -7.00 -10.00
CA THR A 158 -4.20 -6.06 -8.90
C THR A 158 -3.00 -5.20 -8.52
N ILE A 159 -2.02 -5.14 -9.41
CA ILE A 159 -0.79 -4.37 -9.28
C ILE A 159 -0.96 -2.94 -9.84
N PRO A 160 -0.02 -2.01 -9.57
CA PRO A 160 -0.06 -0.65 -10.12
C PRO A 160 -0.17 -0.63 -11.66
N PRO A 161 -0.82 0.40 -12.24
CA PRO A 161 -1.12 0.45 -13.68
C PRO A 161 0.11 0.30 -14.57
N ASN A 162 1.22 0.95 -14.25
CA ASN A 162 2.45 0.83 -15.02
C ASN A 162 3.02 -0.60 -15.03
N GLN A 163 2.90 -1.32 -13.93
CA GLN A 163 3.32 -2.73 -13.86
C GLN A 163 2.31 -3.66 -14.57
N ALA A 164 1.03 -3.32 -14.54
CA ALA A 164 0.01 -4.07 -15.27
C ALA A 164 0.23 -3.99 -16.79
N ILE A 165 0.58 -2.81 -17.30
CA ILE A 165 0.89 -2.60 -18.74
C ILE A 165 2.05 -3.49 -19.19
N GLU A 166 3.05 -3.71 -18.34
CA GLU A 166 4.24 -4.51 -18.69
C GLU A 166 3.92 -5.98 -18.97
N ILE A 167 2.80 -6.50 -18.43
CA ILE A 167 2.40 -7.91 -18.58
C ILE A 167 1.12 -8.11 -19.39
N LEU A 168 0.34 -7.05 -19.65
CA LEU A 168 -0.90 -7.12 -20.41
C LEU A 168 -0.64 -7.27 -21.92
N TYR A 169 -1.52 -7.98 -22.59
CA TYR A 169 -1.55 -8.02 -24.06
C TYR A 169 -2.03 -6.70 -24.65
N ASN A 170 -1.53 -6.37 -25.86
CA ASN A 170 -2.00 -5.21 -26.61
C ASN A 170 -3.49 -5.26 -26.96
N SER A 171 -4.07 -6.46 -27.03
CA SER A 171 -5.49 -6.71 -27.29
C SER A 171 -6.39 -6.51 -26.06
N PHE A 172 -5.85 -6.20 -24.88
CA PHE A 172 -6.67 -5.91 -23.72
C PHE A 172 -7.51 -4.64 -23.96
N LYS A 173 -8.84 -4.78 -23.90
CA LYS A 173 -9.82 -3.73 -24.27
C LYS A 173 -9.58 -2.36 -23.62
N PHE A 174 -9.01 -2.34 -22.42
CA PHE A 174 -8.86 -1.14 -21.61
C PHE A 174 -7.40 -0.66 -21.49
N LEU A 175 -6.50 -1.18 -22.32
CA LEU A 175 -5.07 -0.85 -22.21
C LEU A 175 -4.81 0.66 -22.31
N ASP A 176 -5.50 1.35 -23.23
CA ASP A 176 -5.34 2.80 -23.40
C ASP A 176 -5.92 3.63 -22.24
N ILE A 177 -6.89 3.09 -21.51
CA ILE A 177 -7.37 3.70 -20.27
C ILE A 177 -6.26 3.58 -19.21
N ILE A 178 -5.67 2.39 -19.04
CA ILE A 178 -4.60 2.16 -18.06
C ILE A 178 -3.39 3.04 -18.33
N LYS A 179 -2.97 3.19 -19.60
CA LYS A 179 -1.83 4.04 -20.01
C LYS A 179 -1.99 5.51 -19.61
N LYS A 180 -3.22 6.00 -19.49
CA LYS A 180 -3.52 7.38 -19.09
C LYS A 180 -3.47 7.61 -17.57
N ILE A 181 -3.43 6.53 -16.78
CA ILE A 181 -3.43 6.63 -15.32
C ILE A 181 -2.01 6.89 -14.82
N LYS A 182 -1.84 8.03 -14.19
CA LYS A 182 -0.56 8.45 -13.62
C LYS A 182 -0.52 8.14 -12.14
N MET A 183 0.61 7.59 -11.70
CA MET A 183 0.92 7.34 -10.29
C MET A 183 2.02 8.30 -9.85
N ARG A 184 1.80 8.93 -8.69
CA ARG A 184 2.78 9.78 -8.01
C ARG A 184 3.78 8.93 -7.24
N SER A 185 5.00 9.40 -7.12
CA SER A 185 6.04 8.73 -6.33
C SER A 185 6.27 9.41 -4.98
N CYS A 186 6.88 8.69 -4.03
CA CYS A 186 7.18 9.20 -2.69
C CYS A 186 8.40 8.51 -2.10
N TYR A 187 9.29 9.26 -1.46
CA TYR A 187 10.33 8.71 -0.60
C TYR A 187 9.80 8.57 0.83
N SER A 188 10.05 7.42 1.45
CA SER A 188 9.78 7.18 2.86
C SER A 188 11.10 6.92 3.58
N LEU A 189 11.58 7.90 4.34
CA LEU A 189 12.78 7.80 5.17
C LEU A 189 12.39 7.33 6.57
N MET A 190 13.03 6.29 7.03
CA MET A 190 12.81 5.62 8.32
C MET A 190 14.03 5.80 9.20
N LEU A 191 13.86 6.46 10.33
CA LEU A 191 14.91 6.67 11.34
C LEU A 191 14.48 6.04 12.66
N GLY A 192 15.34 5.20 13.23
CA GLY A 192 15.13 4.59 14.54
C GLY A 192 16.06 5.19 15.58
N PHE A 193 15.51 5.53 16.76
CA PHE A 193 16.26 6.13 17.85
C PHE A 193 16.03 5.37 19.15
N ASP A 194 17.07 5.26 19.96
CA ASP A 194 16.94 4.79 21.35
C ASP A 194 16.44 5.92 22.25
N GLU A 195 16.78 7.16 21.89
CA GLU A 195 16.35 8.38 22.58
C GLU A 195 16.14 9.48 21.54
N ILE A 196 15.08 10.25 21.70
CA ILE A 196 14.80 11.44 20.89
C ILE A 196 14.13 12.50 21.79
N LYS A 197 14.31 13.79 21.44
CA LYS A 197 13.58 14.88 22.08
C LYS A 197 12.07 14.58 22.07
N GLU A 198 11.41 14.77 23.19
CA GLU A 198 9.96 14.65 23.24
C GLU A 198 9.30 15.80 22.45
N PHE A 199 8.25 15.44 21.72
CA PHE A 199 7.43 16.36 20.98
C PHE A 199 6.00 16.32 21.52
N ASP A 200 5.32 17.45 21.48
CA ASP A 200 3.92 17.58 21.90
C ASP A 200 2.91 17.14 20.78
N PHE A 201 3.42 16.52 19.74
CA PHE A 201 2.66 15.97 18.63
C PHE A 201 3.20 14.59 18.19
N ASP A 202 2.35 13.81 17.57
CA ASP A 202 2.69 12.48 17.02
C ASP A 202 2.88 12.53 15.51
N THR A 203 2.20 13.47 14.84
CA THR A 203 2.22 13.60 13.37
C THR A 203 2.29 15.04 12.93
N ALA A 204 2.94 15.30 11.79
CA ALA A 204 2.97 16.60 11.16
C ALA A 204 2.61 16.50 9.68
N LEU A 205 1.69 17.36 9.23
CA LEU A 205 1.37 17.60 7.84
C LEU A 205 2.10 18.86 7.40
N PHE A 206 2.85 18.77 6.30
CA PHE A 206 3.58 19.90 5.73
C PHE A 206 2.88 20.38 4.47
N LEU A 207 2.71 21.68 4.37
CA LEU A 207 2.07 22.36 3.24
C LEU A 207 3.16 23.08 2.44
N ASP A 208 3.19 22.87 1.13
CA ASP A 208 4.14 23.49 0.18
C ASP A 208 5.63 23.28 0.50
N GLU A 209 5.97 22.10 1.04
CA GLU A 209 7.34 21.72 1.40
C GLU A 209 7.78 20.46 0.62
N ASP A 210 9.08 20.19 0.62
CA ASP A 210 9.64 18.94 0.06
C ASP A 210 9.28 17.70 0.88
N ILE A 211 8.81 17.91 2.10
CA ILE A 211 8.23 16.90 2.98
C ILE A 211 6.73 17.13 3.02
N GLN A 212 5.94 16.07 2.93
CA GLN A 212 4.49 16.18 3.08
C GLN A 212 3.98 15.65 4.42
N TRP A 213 4.72 14.69 5.01
CA TRP A 213 4.25 14.01 6.22
C TRP A 213 5.40 13.55 7.09
N LEU A 214 5.21 13.66 8.39
CA LEU A 214 6.08 13.08 9.42
C LEU A 214 5.22 12.38 10.45
N SER A 215 5.68 11.23 10.93
CA SER A 215 5.10 10.60 12.11
C SER A 215 6.17 10.10 13.06
N ILE A 216 5.88 10.23 14.34
CA ILE A 216 6.69 9.76 15.46
C ILE A 216 5.87 8.69 16.16
N SER A 217 6.45 7.53 16.39
CA SER A 217 5.82 6.47 17.15
C SER A 217 6.81 5.85 18.12
N LYS A 218 6.29 5.40 19.27
CA LYS A 218 7.05 4.78 20.33
C LYS A 218 6.74 3.30 20.41
N LYS A 219 7.76 2.48 20.58
CA LYS A 219 7.65 1.05 20.87
C LYS A 219 8.35 0.78 22.20
N ILE A 220 7.69 0.03 23.07
CA ILE A 220 8.29 -0.43 24.33
C ILE A 220 8.63 -1.90 24.15
N LEU A 221 9.87 -2.27 24.40
CA LEU A 221 10.38 -3.64 24.38
C LEU A 221 11.29 -3.82 25.61
N GLU A 222 11.03 -4.85 26.42
CA GLU A 222 11.82 -5.16 27.64
C GLU A 222 12.04 -3.95 28.55
N LYS A 223 10.98 -3.16 28.77
CA LYS A 223 10.97 -1.92 29.55
C LYS A 223 11.82 -0.78 28.96
N LYS A 224 12.43 -0.94 27.79
CA LYS A 224 13.14 0.10 27.06
C LYS A 224 12.25 0.71 25.98
N GLU A 225 12.35 2.01 25.81
CA GLU A 225 11.62 2.77 24.78
C GLU A 225 12.48 2.90 23.53
N TYR A 226 11.81 2.75 22.40
CA TYR A 226 12.41 2.93 21.07
C TYR A 226 11.50 3.84 20.25
N TYR A 227 12.08 4.77 19.54
CA TYR A 227 11.33 5.74 18.76
C TYR A 227 11.53 5.52 17.28
N ASN A 228 10.42 5.59 16.54
CA ASN A 228 10.41 5.44 15.10
C ASN A 228 9.95 6.77 14.50
N LEU A 229 10.82 7.42 13.74
CA LEU A 229 10.51 8.61 12.98
C LEU A 229 10.39 8.22 11.51
N LEU A 230 9.23 8.47 10.92
CA LEU A 230 8.97 8.25 9.51
C LEU A 230 8.74 9.60 8.83
N ILE A 231 9.47 9.86 7.76
CA ILE A 231 9.40 11.08 6.97
C ILE A 231 9.02 10.70 5.55
N ASN A 232 7.91 11.24 5.05
CA ASN A 232 7.51 11.08 3.67
C ASN A 232 7.77 12.38 2.91
N SER A 233 8.49 12.27 1.79
CA SER A 233 8.67 13.41 0.89
C SER A 233 7.36 13.84 0.25
N SER A 234 7.29 15.07 -0.25
CA SER A 234 6.25 15.44 -1.20
C SER A 234 6.42 14.65 -2.51
N TYR A 235 5.33 14.56 -3.27
CA TYR A 235 5.36 13.88 -4.57
C TYR A 235 6.26 14.62 -5.56
N ASN A 236 6.19 15.95 -5.57
CA ASN A 236 7.01 16.79 -6.46
C ASN A 236 8.50 16.57 -6.21
N PHE A 237 8.92 16.59 -4.94
CA PHE A 237 10.29 16.29 -4.57
C PHE A 237 10.73 14.91 -5.05
N ALA A 238 9.90 13.89 -4.84
CA ALA A 238 10.22 12.52 -5.24
C ALA A 238 10.36 12.37 -6.75
N GLU A 239 9.51 13.03 -7.53
CA GLU A 239 9.53 13.01 -9.00
C GLU A 239 10.74 13.75 -9.58
N GLN A 240 11.14 14.85 -8.97
CA GLN A 240 12.34 15.60 -9.36
C GLN A 240 13.64 14.86 -9.02
N ASN A 241 13.60 13.94 -8.04
CA ASN A 241 14.76 13.25 -7.53
C ASN A 241 14.78 11.74 -7.81
N ILE A 242 14.04 11.24 -8.80
CA ILE A 242 13.92 9.80 -9.12
C ILE A 242 15.28 9.11 -9.27
N ASN A 243 16.25 9.77 -9.91
CA ASN A 243 17.58 9.26 -10.15
C ASN A 243 18.61 9.72 -9.11
N GLY A 244 18.15 10.35 -8.02
CA GLY A 244 19.03 10.90 -6.99
C GLY A 244 19.68 9.81 -6.13
N SER A 245 20.86 10.12 -5.62
CA SER A 245 21.55 9.25 -4.66
C SER A 245 20.72 9.13 -3.37
N LYS A 246 20.50 7.89 -2.93
CA LYS A 246 19.75 7.61 -1.69
C LYS A 246 20.33 8.33 -0.46
N ASP A 247 21.65 8.42 -0.38
CA ASP A 247 22.29 9.10 0.75
C ASP A 247 22.10 10.61 0.69
N LYS A 248 22.24 11.24 -0.49
CA LYS A 248 21.96 12.67 -0.66
C LYS A 248 20.51 13.00 -0.31
N ILE A 249 19.54 12.21 -0.80
CA ILE A 249 18.11 12.37 -0.50
C ILE A 249 17.86 12.20 1.00
N SER A 250 18.41 11.15 1.62
CA SER A 250 18.23 10.92 3.06
C SER A 250 18.78 12.08 3.89
N ASN A 251 20.00 12.52 3.60
CA ASN A 251 20.64 13.61 4.34
C ASN A 251 19.88 14.94 4.15
N TYR A 252 19.37 15.20 2.95
CA TYR A 252 18.54 16.36 2.68
C TYR A 252 17.25 16.34 3.52
N LEU A 253 16.49 15.23 3.48
CA LEU A 253 15.26 15.09 4.25
C LEU A 253 15.51 15.19 5.77
N ILE A 254 16.60 14.60 6.27
CA ILE A 254 17.01 14.74 7.69
C ILE A 254 17.26 16.19 8.04
N LYS A 255 18.01 16.92 7.19
CA LYS A 255 18.29 18.34 7.41
C LYS A 255 17.00 19.17 7.46
N GLN A 256 16.11 19.01 6.47
CA GLN A 256 14.83 19.74 6.43
C GLN A 256 14.01 19.50 7.71
N VAL A 257 13.86 18.24 8.14
CA VAL A 257 13.12 17.93 9.39
C VAL A 257 13.85 18.48 10.62
N SER A 258 15.18 18.37 10.69
CA SER A 258 15.96 18.90 11.81
C SER A 258 15.78 20.41 11.97
N ASP A 259 15.78 21.14 10.85
CA ASP A 259 15.58 22.60 10.82
C ASP A 259 14.15 22.96 11.30
N ILE A 260 13.13 22.26 10.83
CA ILE A 260 11.73 22.49 11.20
C ILE A 260 11.47 22.13 12.68
N LEU A 261 11.99 21.00 13.14
CA LEU A 261 11.81 20.54 14.52
C LEU A 261 12.74 21.22 15.52
N GLN A 262 13.68 22.05 15.04
CA GLN A 262 14.72 22.68 15.84
C GLN A 262 15.45 21.67 16.75
N CYS A 263 15.77 20.50 16.19
CA CYS A 263 16.50 19.46 16.89
C CYS A 263 17.43 18.69 15.94
N LYS A 264 18.57 18.24 16.45
CA LYS A 264 19.50 17.41 15.68
C LYS A 264 19.00 15.97 15.62
N LEU A 265 18.84 15.46 14.40
CA LEU A 265 18.42 14.07 14.14
C LEU A 265 19.61 13.18 13.67
N ASN A 266 20.79 13.35 14.27
CA ASN A 266 22.03 12.67 13.87
C ASN A 266 22.38 11.43 14.70
N ASN A 267 21.67 11.18 15.80
CA ASN A 267 21.93 10.06 16.73
C ASN A 267 21.07 8.82 16.45
N TYR A 268 20.51 8.71 15.24
CA TYR A 268 19.73 7.54 14.85
C TYR A 268 20.60 6.26 14.87
N LYS A 269 20.01 5.15 15.29
CA LYS A 269 20.61 3.79 15.29
C LYS A 269 20.20 2.99 14.07
N HIS A 270 19.12 3.41 13.41
CA HIS A 270 18.65 2.82 12.14
C HIS A 270 18.30 3.92 11.13
N LYS A 271 18.74 3.73 9.89
CA LYS A 271 18.38 4.57 8.74
C LYS A 271 18.05 3.68 7.54
N ALA A 272 16.90 3.90 6.94
CA ALA A 272 16.55 3.28 5.67
C ALA A 272 15.68 4.22 4.83
N LEU A 273 15.97 4.30 3.53
CA LEU A 273 15.17 5.04 2.55
C LEU A 273 14.47 4.04 1.63
N HIS A 274 13.15 4.17 1.51
CA HIS A 274 12.34 3.43 0.55
C HIS A 274 11.77 4.39 -0.50
N PHE A 275 11.82 3.99 -1.76
CA PHE A 275 11.21 4.73 -2.86
C PHE A 275 9.94 4.01 -3.33
N TRP A 276 8.79 4.63 -3.09
CA TRP A 276 7.51 4.21 -3.63
C TRP A 276 7.33 4.82 -5.02
N LYS A 277 7.74 4.09 -6.07
CA LYS A 277 7.56 4.54 -7.47
C LYS A 277 6.09 4.77 -7.83
N TYR A 278 5.19 4.02 -7.20
CA TYR A 278 3.74 4.05 -7.43
C TYR A 278 3.00 4.22 -6.10
N ALA A 279 3.23 5.33 -5.42
CA ALA A 279 2.69 5.59 -4.09
C ALA A 279 1.18 5.82 -4.11
N MET A 280 0.69 6.69 -4.99
CA MET A 280 -0.71 7.07 -5.06
C MET A 280 -1.13 7.44 -6.48
N SER A 281 -2.40 7.22 -6.84
CA SER A 281 -2.97 7.72 -8.09
C SER A 281 -3.03 9.26 -8.07
N GLU A 282 -2.62 9.90 -9.16
CA GLU A 282 -2.65 11.37 -9.27
C GLU A 282 -4.09 11.90 -9.25
N LYS A 283 -5.00 11.20 -9.88
CA LYS A 283 -6.42 11.58 -9.97
C LYS A 283 -7.31 10.54 -9.33
N ASN A 284 -8.45 10.99 -8.83
CA ASN A 284 -9.52 10.10 -8.43
C ASN A 284 -10.22 9.56 -9.68
N ASN A 285 -10.15 8.25 -9.87
CA ASN A 285 -10.84 7.55 -10.93
C ASN A 285 -12.12 6.88 -10.37
N ASN A 286 -13.08 6.63 -11.21
CA ASN A 286 -14.30 5.89 -10.84
C ASN A 286 -14.58 4.79 -11.88
N LEU A 287 -13.57 3.96 -12.14
CA LEU A 287 -13.61 2.88 -13.14
C LEU A 287 -14.18 1.57 -12.56
N GLY A 288 -14.21 1.45 -11.24
CA GLY A 288 -14.55 0.20 -10.55
C GLY A 288 -13.49 -0.85 -10.80
N SER A 289 -13.63 -1.60 -11.89
CA SER A 289 -12.67 -2.55 -12.43
C SER A 289 -12.79 -2.62 -13.96
N LEU A 290 -11.72 -3.02 -14.62
CA LEU A 290 -11.62 -3.18 -16.06
C LEU A 290 -11.74 -4.68 -16.38
N PHE A 291 -12.89 -5.08 -16.90
CA PHE A 291 -13.27 -6.49 -17.12
C PHE A 291 -13.29 -6.80 -18.61
N ASP A 292 -12.35 -7.59 -19.06
CA ASP A 292 -12.24 -8.09 -20.43
C ASP A 292 -12.68 -9.56 -20.44
N GLU A 293 -13.92 -9.79 -20.87
CA GLU A 293 -14.55 -11.12 -20.90
C GLU A 293 -13.97 -12.02 -21.98
N ASP A 294 -13.52 -11.47 -23.10
CA ASP A 294 -12.97 -12.24 -24.22
C ASP A 294 -11.57 -12.76 -23.88
N LEU A 295 -10.78 -11.92 -23.20
CA LEU A 295 -9.48 -12.35 -22.70
C LEU A 295 -9.58 -13.12 -21.39
N LYS A 296 -10.69 -13.03 -20.65
CA LYS A 296 -10.84 -13.55 -19.28
C LYS A 296 -9.82 -12.94 -18.33
N VAL A 297 -9.62 -11.61 -18.43
CA VAL A 297 -8.69 -10.82 -17.63
C VAL A 297 -9.44 -9.68 -16.96
N ILE A 298 -9.22 -9.50 -15.66
CA ILE A 298 -9.78 -8.41 -14.88
C ILE A 298 -8.64 -7.62 -14.26
N VAL A 299 -8.58 -6.33 -14.59
CA VAL A 299 -7.60 -5.41 -13.98
C VAL A 299 -8.30 -4.51 -12.99
N CYS A 300 -7.78 -4.41 -11.79
CA CYS A 300 -8.38 -3.63 -10.72
C CYS A 300 -7.35 -3.22 -9.67
N GLY A 301 -7.71 -2.27 -8.83
CA GLY A 301 -6.85 -1.72 -7.79
C GLY A 301 -7.46 -0.45 -7.23
N ASP A 302 -6.89 0.08 -6.16
CA ASP A 302 -7.32 1.36 -5.58
C ASP A 302 -7.28 2.50 -6.61
N TRP A 303 -6.36 2.44 -7.56
CA TRP A 303 -6.21 3.39 -8.65
C TRP A 303 -7.36 3.36 -9.69
N CYS A 304 -8.16 2.30 -9.72
CA CYS A 304 -9.42 2.26 -10.48
C CYS A 304 -10.55 3.03 -9.79
N MET A 305 -10.39 3.35 -8.53
CA MET A 305 -11.31 4.12 -7.71
C MET A 305 -10.64 5.46 -7.31
N ASN A 306 -10.83 5.91 -6.11
CA ASN A 306 -10.30 7.16 -5.59
C ASN A 306 -8.99 7.00 -4.80
N GLY A 307 -8.21 5.96 -5.11
CA GLY A 307 -7.03 5.61 -4.32
C GLY A 307 -7.41 5.06 -2.94
N LYS A 308 -6.46 5.04 -2.00
CA LYS A 308 -6.67 4.66 -0.60
C LYS A 308 -7.06 3.18 -0.40
N VAL A 309 -7.11 2.76 0.86
CA VAL A 309 -7.43 1.37 1.24
C VAL A 309 -8.88 1.02 0.90
N GLU A 310 -9.81 1.94 1.18
CA GLU A 310 -11.23 1.76 0.90
C GLU A 310 -11.51 1.64 -0.61
N GLY A 311 -10.82 2.44 -1.45
CA GLY A 311 -10.89 2.33 -2.91
C GLY A 311 -10.40 0.96 -3.41
N GLY A 312 -9.37 0.41 -2.78
CA GLY A 312 -8.89 -0.94 -3.07
C GLY A 312 -9.92 -2.03 -2.78
N PHE A 313 -10.68 -1.88 -1.70
CA PHE A 313 -11.81 -2.77 -1.37
C PHE A 313 -12.93 -2.68 -2.40
N PHE A 314 -13.38 -1.46 -2.74
CA PHE A 314 -14.49 -1.29 -3.69
C PHE A 314 -14.12 -1.77 -5.10
N SER A 315 -12.90 -1.54 -5.53
CA SER A 315 -12.40 -2.06 -6.81
C SER A 315 -12.39 -3.60 -6.82
N ALA A 316 -11.94 -4.22 -5.73
CA ALA A 316 -11.98 -5.67 -5.56
C ALA A 316 -13.40 -6.24 -5.59
N LYS A 317 -14.33 -5.61 -4.86
CA LYS A 317 -15.74 -6.01 -4.82
C LYS A 317 -16.40 -5.89 -6.19
N ASN A 318 -16.15 -4.79 -6.91
CA ASN A 318 -16.65 -4.60 -8.26
C ASN A 318 -16.13 -5.69 -9.21
N ALA A 319 -14.84 -6.00 -9.16
CA ALA A 319 -14.20 -7.03 -9.96
C ALA A 319 -14.76 -8.43 -9.68
N ALA A 320 -14.87 -8.81 -8.41
CA ALA A 320 -15.43 -10.09 -7.99
C ALA A 320 -16.90 -10.25 -8.41
N ASN A 321 -17.71 -9.20 -8.22
CA ASN A 321 -19.12 -9.23 -8.61
C ASN A 321 -19.33 -9.36 -10.12
N LYS A 322 -18.48 -8.74 -10.94
CA LYS A 322 -18.52 -8.91 -12.41
C LYS A 322 -18.26 -10.37 -12.79
N LEU A 323 -17.23 -11.00 -12.22
CA LEU A 323 -16.96 -12.40 -12.49
C LEU A 323 -18.10 -13.32 -12.02
N LEU A 324 -18.66 -13.07 -10.83
CA LEU A 324 -19.76 -13.88 -10.29
C LEU A 324 -21.06 -13.76 -11.08
N LYS A 325 -21.27 -12.65 -11.81
CA LYS A 325 -22.45 -12.46 -12.67
C LYS A 325 -22.25 -13.02 -14.08
N TYR A 326 -20.99 -13.16 -14.52
CA TYR A 326 -20.64 -13.65 -15.85
C TYR A 326 -20.78 -15.17 -15.97
N ILE A 327 -20.71 -15.91 -14.88
CA ILE A 327 -20.79 -17.36 -14.79
C ILE A 327 -22.09 -17.81 -14.12
#